data_d50f47dfaa3d733b731f8cb1f35bc2d8
#
_entry.id   d50f47dfaa3d733b731f8cb1f35bc2d8
#
_cell.length_a   1.000
_cell.length_b   1.000
_cell.length_c   1.000
_cell.angle_alpha   90.00
_cell.angle_beta   90.00
_cell.angle_gamma   90.00
#
_symmetry.space_group_name_H-M   'P 1'
#
loop_
_entity.id
_entity.type
_entity.pdbx_description
1 polymer ?
#
loop_
_entity_poly.entity_id
_entity_poly.type
_entity_poly.pdbx_seq_one_letter_code
_entity_poly.pdbx_strand_id
1 'polypeptide(L)'
;MLFPALFALGGAFFFFVLRVQGADGCFPRPLSPEKEAELLRRMQQDHDENARAQLIEHNLRLVAHIVKKYYASSAEQDDLISIGTIGLIKAVSTFRPDKNIRLATYASKCIQNELLMHFRQKRKSAGELSLSDALE
;
A
#
# COMPACT_ATOMS: atom_id res chain seq x y z
N MET A 1 15.17 -7.66 -23.46
CA MET A 1 15.57 -8.15 -22.11
C MET A 1 14.90 -7.45 -20.91
N LEU A 2 14.24 -6.32 -21.11
CA LEU A 2 13.46 -5.66 -20.05
C LEU A 2 12.03 -6.24 -19.88
N PHE A 3 11.49 -6.89 -20.87
CA PHE A 3 10.13 -7.46 -20.86
C PHE A 3 9.92 -8.63 -19.89
N PRO A 4 10.85 -9.58 -19.71
CA PRO A 4 10.61 -10.69 -18.76
C PRO A 4 10.66 -10.25 -17.30
N ALA A 5 11.43 -9.24 -16.97
CA ALA A 5 11.48 -8.72 -15.61
C ALA A 5 10.19 -7.96 -15.22
N LEU A 6 9.61 -7.24 -16.16
CA LEU A 6 8.32 -6.55 -15.96
C LEU A 6 7.16 -7.55 -15.80
N PHE A 7 7.21 -8.66 -16.56
CA PHE A 7 6.22 -9.74 -16.46
C PHE A 7 6.33 -10.52 -15.15
N ALA A 8 7.56 -10.73 -14.66
CA ALA A 8 7.80 -11.39 -13.38
C ALA A 8 7.34 -10.52 -12.19
N LEU A 9 7.54 -9.21 -12.26
CA LEU A 9 7.02 -8.26 -11.26
C LEU A 9 5.50 -8.17 -11.29
N GLY A 10 4.89 -8.14 -12.48
CA GLY A 10 3.44 -8.15 -12.65
C GLY A 10 2.81 -9.46 -12.19
N GLY A 11 3.45 -10.60 -12.47
CA GLY A 11 3.00 -11.91 -12.03
C GLY A 11 3.08 -12.08 -10.52
N ALA A 12 4.16 -11.65 -9.90
CA ALA A 12 4.33 -11.70 -8.44
C ALA A 12 3.32 -10.79 -7.75
N PHE A 13 3.07 -9.60 -8.31
CA PHE A 13 2.06 -8.67 -7.79
C PHE A 13 0.64 -9.22 -7.96
N PHE A 14 0.35 -9.85 -9.11
CA PHE A 14 -0.95 -10.47 -9.37
C PHE A 14 -1.19 -11.68 -8.46
N PHE A 15 -0.19 -12.54 -8.26
CA PHE A 15 -0.25 -13.64 -7.29
C PHE A 15 -0.40 -13.14 -5.85
N PHE A 16 0.25 -12.04 -5.53
CA PHE A 16 0.16 -11.40 -4.23
C PHE A 16 -1.25 -10.83 -3.98
N VAL A 17 -1.85 -10.17 -4.97
CA VAL A 17 -3.22 -9.65 -4.90
C VAL A 17 -4.24 -10.77 -4.81
N LEU A 18 -4.08 -11.87 -5.57
CA LEU A 18 -4.95 -13.05 -5.50
C LEU A 18 -4.87 -13.75 -4.14
N ARG A 19 -3.69 -13.79 -3.53
CA ARG A 19 -3.50 -14.37 -2.19
C ARG A 19 -4.17 -13.53 -1.10
N VAL A 20 -4.26 -12.23 -1.30
CA VAL A 20 -4.93 -11.31 -0.38
C VAL A 20 -6.46 -11.42 -0.47
N GLN A 21 -7.00 -11.70 -1.66
CA GLN A 21 -8.45 -11.83 -1.87
C GLN A 21 -9.05 -13.18 -1.45
N GLY A 22 -8.23 -14.21 -1.34
CA GLY A 22 -8.69 -15.59 -1.14
C GLY A 22 -8.78 -16.07 0.30
N ALA A 23 -8.50 -15.26 1.30
CA ALA A 23 -8.47 -15.72 2.68
C ALA A 23 -9.12 -14.71 3.62
N ASP A 24 -10.35 -14.96 3.98
CA ASP A 24 -11.01 -14.32 5.11
C ASP A 24 -10.10 -14.36 6.36
N GLY A 25 -9.49 -13.24 6.67
CA GLY A 25 -8.78 -13.03 7.92
C GLY A 25 -7.30 -13.42 7.98
N CYS A 26 -6.64 -13.71 6.86
CA CYS A 26 -5.26 -14.22 6.85
C CYS A 26 -4.19 -13.22 6.43
N PHE A 27 -4.28 -11.96 6.84
CA PHE A 27 -3.08 -11.13 6.82
C PHE A 27 -2.09 -11.63 7.87
N PRO A 28 -0.79 -11.71 7.56
CA PRO A 28 0.22 -12.09 8.53
C PRO A 28 0.15 -11.22 9.78
N ARG A 29 0.50 -11.79 10.92
CA ARG A 29 0.56 -11.03 12.17
C ARG A 29 1.58 -9.91 12.09
N PRO A 30 1.37 -8.80 12.81
CA PRO A 30 2.36 -7.74 12.90
C PRO A 30 3.71 -8.28 13.38
N LEU A 31 4.79 -7.71 12.85
CA LEU A 31 6.14 -8.05 13.28
C LEU A 31 6.42 -7.54 14.70
N SER A 32 7.26 -8.26 15.44
CA SER A 32 7.81 -7.75 16.68
C SER A 32 8.71 -6.53 16.42
N PRO A 33 8.88 -5.60 17.38
CA PRO A 33 9.75 -4.44 17.19
C PRO A 33 11.18 -4.79 16.79
N GLU A 34 11.73 -5.87 17.36
CA GLU A 34 13.08 -6.33 17.05
C GLU A 34 13.21 -6.85 15.62
N LYS A 35 12.22 -7.63 15.18
CA LYS A 35 12.19 -8.18 13.82
C LYS A 35 12.00 -7.08 12.79
N GLU A 36 11.14 -6.12 13.06
CA GLU A 36 10.92 -4.94 12.21
C GLU A 36 12.21 -4.13 12.07
N ALA A 37 12.91 -3.85 13.17
CA ALA A 37 14.19 -3.14 13.16
C ALA A 37 15.25 -3.88 12.35
N GLU A 38 15.34 -5.19 12.49
CA GLU A 38 16.26 -6.04 11.71
C GLU A 38 15.98 -5.97 10.22
N LEU A 39 14.71 -6.10 9.83
CA LEU A 39 14.29 -6.04 8.43
C LEU A 39 14.54 -4.65 7.82
N LEU A 40 14.28 -3.59 8.57
CA LEU A 40 14.59 -2.22 8.15
C LEU A 40 16.07 -2.02 7.92
N ARG A 41 16.92 -2.53 8.82
CA ARG A 41 18.38 -2.49 8.67
C ARG A 41 18.82 -3.24 7.41
N ARG A 42 18.35 -4.46 7.22
CA ARG A 42 18.68 -5.27 6.04
C ARG A 42 18.24 -4.60 4.74
N MET A 43 17.06 -4.03 4.72
CA MET A 43 16.56 -3.33 3.54
C MET A 43 17.41 -2.09 3.21
N GLN A 44 17.80 -1.32 4.20
CA GLN A 44 18.51 -0.06 4.00
C GLN A 44 20.01 -0.24 3.76
N GLN A 45 20.65 -1.15 4.47
CA GLN A 45 22.10 -1.37 4.38
C GLN A 45 22.47 -2.39 3.30
N ASP A 46 21.73 -3.48 3.23
CA ASP A 46 22.03 -4.61 2.34
C ASP A 46 21.20 -4.60 1.06
N HIS A 47 20.28 -3.64 0.89
CA HIS A 47 19.33 -3.57 -0.22
C HIS A 47 18.55 -4.87 -0.41
N ASP A 48 18.17 -5.51 0.69
CA ASP A 48 17.50 -6.82 0.70
C ASP A 48 16.02 -6.68 0.32
N GLU A 49 15.69 -7.09 -0.89
CA GLU A 49 14.32 -7.06 -1.42
C GLU A 49 13.39 -8.03 -0.68
N ASN A 50 13.90 -9.12 -0.12
CA ASN A 50 13.11 -10.02 0.72
C ASN A 50 12.70 -9.36 2.04
N ALA A 51 13.59 -8.61 2.65
CA ALA A 51 13.29 -7.83 3.85
C ALA A 51 12.21 -6.79 3.57
N ARG A 52 12.31 -6.10 2.44
CA ARG A 52 11.30 -5.13 1.97
C ARG A 52 9.94 -5.79 1.77
N ALA A 53 9.90 -6.93 1.09
CA ALA A 53 8.67 -7.68 0.86
C ALA A 53 8.01 -8.13 2.18
N GLN A 54 8.78 -8.60 3.14
CA GLN A 54 8.27 -8.99 4.46
C GLN A 54 7.70 -7.80 5.24
N LEU A 55 8.35 -6.65 5.18
CA LEU A 55 7.85 -5.43 5.81
C LEU A 55 6.50 -5.01 5.23
N ILE A 56 6.34 -5.07 3.93
CA ILE A 56 5.09 -4.76 3.24
C ILE A 56 4.01 -5.79 3.61
N GLU A 57 4.32 -7.07 3.50
CA GLU A 57 3.37 -8.17 3.75
C GLU A 57 2.82 -8.12 5.18
N HIS A 58 3.67 -7.93 6.17
CA HIS A 58 3.26 -7.89 7.58
C HIS A 58 2.57 -6.58 8.01
N ASN A 59 2.54 -5.57 7.14
CA ASN A 59 1.82 -4.30 7.37
C ASN A 59 0.55 -4.14 6.52
N LEU A 60 0.18 -5.14 5.72
CA LEU A 60 -1.07 -5.11 4.93
C LEU A 60 -2.33 -5.03 5.81
N ARG A 61 -2.28 -5.58 7.00
CA ARG A 61 -3.34 -5.46 8.00
C ARG A 61 -3.66 -4.00 8.34
N LEU A 62 -2.64 -3.18 8.38
CA LEU A 62 -2.78 -1.74 8.61
C LEU A 62 -3.56 -1.07 7.48
N VAL A 63 -3.29 -1.42 6.23
CA VAL A 63 -4.04 -0.91 5.07
C VAL A 63 -5.52 -1.27 5.18
N ALA A 64 -5.83 -2.54 5.41
CA ALA A 64 -7.20 -3.01 5.56
C ALA A 64 -7.91 -2.32 6.73
N HIS A 65 -7.23 -2.13 7.85
CA HIS A 65 -7.78 -1.44 9.02
C HIS A 65 -8.14 0.01 8.71
N ILE A 66 -7.26 0.74 8.04
CA ILE A 66 -7.51 2.14 7.66
C ILE A 66 -8.69 2.25 6.69
N VAL A 67 -8.74 1.39 5.67
CA VAL A 67 -9.85 1.38 4.70
C VAL A 67 -11.18 1.08 5.41
N LYS A 68 -11.23 0.09 6.27
CA LYS A 68 -12.45 -0.24 7.03
C LYS A 68 -12.86 0.88 7.98
N LYS A 69 -11.91 1.53 8.63
CA LYS A 69 -12.20 2.58 9.62
C LYS A 69 -12.76 3.85 8.97
N TYR A 70 -12.19 4.30 7.87
CA TYR A 70 -12.52 5.60 7.27
C TYR A 70 -13.42 5.52 6.05
N TYR A 71 -13.50 4.37 5.42
CA TYR A 71 -14.18 4.19 4.13
C TYR A 71 -15.11 2.97 4.10
N ALA A 72 -15.67 2.59 5.25
CA ALA A 72 -16.52 1.40 5.41
C ALA A 72 -17.77 1.40 4.51
N SER A 73 -18.29 2.57 4.18
CA SER A 73 -19.47 2.72 3.33
C SER A 73 -19.18 2.74 1.83
N SER A 74 -17.91 2.73 1.44
CA SER A 74 -17.54 2.71 0.02
C SER A 74 -17.78 1.33 -0.59
N ALA A 75 -18.41 1.32 -1.77
CA ALA A 75 -18.57 0.09 -2.56
C ALA A 75 -17.25 -0.38 -3.20
N GLU A 76 -16.22 0.46 -3.21
CA GLU A 76 -14.94 0.23 -3.87
C GLU A 76 -13.84 -0.16 -2.88
N GLN A 77 -14.16 -0.94 -1.83
CA GLN A 77 -13.18 -1.26 -0.78
C GLN A 77 -11.94 -2.00 -1.30
N ASP A 78 -12.10 -2.90 -2.25
CA ASP A 78 -10.98 -3.64 -2.84
C ASP A 78 -10.02 -2.71 -3.59
N ASP A 79 -10.57 -1.77 -4.35
CA ASP A 79 -9.77 -0.74 -5.02
C ASP A 79 -9.04 0.16 -4.03
N LEU A 80 -9.71 0.55 -2.94
CA LEU A 80 -9.10 1.36 -1.88
C LEU A 80 -7.98 0.62 -1.16
N ILE A 81 -8.11 -0.68 -0.93
CA ILE A 81 -7.03 -1.52 -0.36
C ILE A 81 -5.84 -1.54 -1.31
N SER A 82 -6.05 -1.66 -2.61
CA SER A 82 -4.99 -1.62 -3.61
C SER A 82 -4.26 -0.27 -3.61
N ILE A 83 -4.99 0.82 -3.57
CA ILE A 83 -4.42 2.18 -3.50
C ILE A 83 -3.69 2.41 -2.18
N GLY A 84 -4.25 1.99 -1.08
CA GLY A 84 -3.61 2.05 0.23
C GLY A 84 -2.32 1.23 0.28
N THR A 85 -2.28 0.10 -0.40
CA THR A 85 -1.07 -0.74 -0.54
C THR A 85 0.04 0.00 -1.27
N ILE A 86 -0.28 0.77 -2.30
CA ILE A 86 0.70 1.66 -2.96
C ILE A 86 1.28 2.66 -1.97
N GLY A 87 0.46 3.26 -1.12
CA GLY A 87 0.91 4.15 -0.05
C GLY A 87 1.83 3.45 0.94
N LEU A 88 1.53 2.21 1.32
CA LEU A 88 2.38 1.38 2.18
C LEU A 88 3.74 1.09 1.53
N ILE A 89 3.77 0.73 0.25
CA ILE A 89 5.01 0.47 -0.49
C ILE A 89 5.89 1.72 -0.52
N LYS A 90 5.31 2.88 -0.79
CA LYS A 90 6.02 4.16 -0.74
C LYS A 90 6.57 4.45 0.65
N ALA A 91 5.77 4.19 1.70
CA ALA A 91 6.18 4.39 3.08
C ALA A 91 7.38 3.54 3.46
N VAL A 92 7.35 2.24 3.16
CA VAL A 92 8.46 1.32 3.43
C VAL A 92 9.73 1.75 2.70
N SER A 93 9.60 2.20 1.47
CA SER A 93 10.74 2.63 0.64
C SER A 93 11.38 3.94 1.10
N THR A 94 10.61 4.84 1.71
CA THR A 94 11.05 6.19 2.10
C THR A 94 11.24 6.36 3.61
N PHE A 95 10.92 5.34 4.40
CA PHE A 95 11.00 5.40 5.85
C PHE A 95 12.44 5.60 6.35
N ARG A 96 12.60 6.50 7.32
CA ARG A 96 13.88 6.77 7.98
C ARG A 96 13.78 6.47 9.47
N PRO A 97 14.46 5.42 9.98
CA PRO A 97 14.40 5.04 11.39
C PRO A 97 15.01 6.08 12.35
N ASP A 98 15.90 6.95 11.85
CA ASP A 98 16.60 7.98 12.60
C ASP A 98 15.68 9.10 13.13
N LYS A 99 14.46 9.23 12.60
CA LYS A 99 13.49 10.26 13.01
C LYS A 99 12.65 9.92 14.23
N ASN A 100 12.93 8.83 14.91
CA ASN A 100 12.24 8.39 16.13
C ASN A 100 10.71 8.25 16.00
N ILE A 101 10.23 7.92 14.82
CA ILE A 101 8.82 7.66 14.51
C ILE A 101 8.67 6.19 14.16
N ARG A 102 7.60 5.56 14.62
CA ARG A 102 7.30 4.16 14.27
C ARG A 102 6.91 4.04 12.79
N LEU A 103 7.31 2.92 12.16
CA LEU A 103 6.93 2.61 10.78
C LEU A 103 5.40 2.65 10.59
N ALA A 104 4.63 2.06 11.50
CA ALA A 104 3.18 2.05 11.44
C ALA A 104 2.57 3.46 11.40
N THR A 105 3.10 4.40 12.17
CA THR A 105 2.64 5.80 12.19
C THR A 105 2.92 6.49 10.88
N TYR A 106 4.13 6.33 10.36
CA TYR A 106 4.52 6.90 9.07
C TYR A 106 3.75 6.27 7.91
N ALA A 107 3.61 4.94 7.91
CA ALA A 107 2.86 4.21 6.91
C ALA A 107 1.37 4.61 6.90
N SER A 108 0.76 4.78 8.06
CA SER A 108 -0.63 5.24 8.17
C SER A 108 -0.85 6.58 7.47
N LYS A 109 0.07 7.51 7.64
CA LYS A 109 0.04 8.81 6.95
C LYS A 109 0.16 8.68 5.44
N CYS A 110 1.11 7.88 4.97
CA CYS A 110 1.31 7.64 3.54
C CYS A 110 0.09 6.96 2.89
N ILE A 111 -0.49 5.97 3.57
CA ILE A 111 -1.71 5.29 3.12
C ILE A 111 -2.87 6.27 3.01
N GLN A 112 -3.10 7.07 4.03
CA GLN A 112 -4.16 8.09 4.03
C GLN A 112 -3.95 9.12 2.92
N ASN A 113 -2.73 9.58 2.70
CA ASN A 113 -2.41 10.53 1.65
C ASN A 113 -2.70 9.97 0.25
N GLU A 114 -2.35 8.70 -0.02
CA GLU A 114 -2.68 8.06 -1.30
C GLU A 114 -4.19 7.95 -1.51
N LEU A 115 -4.94 7.59 -0.48
CA LEU A 115 -6.39 7.52 -0.54
C LEU A 115 -7.03 8.90 -0.80
N LEU A 116 -6.54 9.93 -0.13
CA LEU A 116 -7.01 11.31 -0.34
C LEU A 116 -6.70 11.80 -1.76
N MET A 117 -5.51 11.51 -2.28
CA MET A 117 -5.15 11.86 -3.65
C MET A 117 -6.06 11.16 -4.67
N HIS A 118 -6.36 9.88 -4.45
CA HIS A 118 -7.29 9.13 -5.29
C HIS A 118 -8.67 9.79 -5.34
N PHE A 119 -9.23 10.16 -4.19
CA PHE A 119 -10.53 10.82 -4.13
C PHE A 119 -10.53 12.21 -4.76
N ARG A 120 -9.45 12.96 -4.64
CA ARG A 120 -9.31 14.27 -5.31
C ARG A 120 -9.28 14.12 -6.83
N GLN A 121 -8.54 13.15 -7.34
CA GLN A 121 -8.50 12.85 -8.78
C GLN A 121 -9.86 12.42 -9.30
N LYS A 122 -10.57 11.57 -8.55
CA LYS A 122 -11.91 11.12 -8.91
C LYS A 122 -12.91 12.28 -8.99
N ARG A 123 -12.86 13.21 -8.05
CA ARG A 123 -13.70 14.43 -8.09
C ARG A 123 -13.36 15.32 -9.29
N LYS A 124 -12.08 15.50 -9.58
CA LYS A 124 -11.63 16.28 -10.73
C LYS A 124 -12.12 15.68 -12.04
N SER A 125 -11.96 14.40 -12.23
CA SER A 125 -12.44 13.68 -13.41
C SER A 125 -13.96 13.78 -13.58
N ALA A 126 -14.72 13.64 -12.49
CA ALA A 126 -16.18 13.81 -12.51
C ALA A 126 -16.59 15.26 -12.90
N GLY A 127 -15.84 16.27 -12.43
CA GLY A 127 -16.04 17.66 -12.80
C GLY A 127 -15.76 17.93 -14.28
N GLU A 128 -14.71 17.36 -14.81
CA GLU A 128 -14.34 17.47 -16.22
C GLU A 128 -15.36 16.81 -17.14
N LEU A 129 -15.87 15.61 -16.79
CA LEU A 129 -16.93 14.93 -17.53
C LEU A 129 -18.23 15.73 -17.53
N SER A 130 -18.62 16.27 -16.40
CA SER A 130 -19.80 17.10 -16.27
C SER A 130 -19.71 18.38 -17.11
N LEU A 131 -18.54 18.97 -17.23
CA LEU A 131 -18.29 20.14 -18.05
C LEU A 131 -18.35 19.80 -19.55
N SER A 132 -17.81 18.65 -19.94
CA SER A 132 -17.88 18.14 -21.32
C SER A 132 -19.33 17.88 -21.73
N ASP A 133 -20.11 17.24 -20.87
CA ASP A 133 -21.54 16.97 -21.13
C ASP A 133 -22.38 18.26 -21.22
N ALA A 134 -22.00 19.30 -20.47
CA ALA A 134 -22.69 20.59 -20.53
C ALA A 134 -22.34 21.43 -21.78
N LEU A 135 -21.22 21.10 -22.44
CA LEU A 135 -20.76 21.78 -23.67
C LEU A 135 -21.26 21.12 -24.96
N GLU A 136 -21.79 19.90 -24.89
CA GLU A 136 -22.46 19.21 -25.98
C GLU A 136 -23.98 19.52 -26.01
#